data_2b417807dea262b5de7aea45da8f3f37
#
_entry.id   2b417807dea262b5de7aea45da8f3f37
#
_cell.length_a   1.000
_cell.length_b   1.000
_cell.length_c   1.000
_cell.angle_alpha   90.00
_cell.angle_beta   90.00
_cell.angle_gamma   90.00
#
_symmetry.space_group_name_H-M   'P 1'
#
loop_
_entity.id
_entity.type
_entity.pdbx_description
1 polymer ?
#
loop_
_entity_poly.entity_id
_entity_poly.type
_entity_poly.pdbx_seq_one_letter_code
_entity_poly.pdbx_strand_id
1 'polypeptide(L)'
;MVVLGAGTLGLCTLAALRTFALPGTVIVGAKHREQRELARSLGATVVADPDEVIRAVRRATRSMAVGERLTGGADVVLDCVGSADSLASALTLVRPRGRIVLVGMPGRVSVDLTPLWHREIALVGTYAYGSEPATAVAAGGRRTFSLAMDLVTEADLGRLVSARYPLERFADAIAHAANAGRRGAVKVVFDLRLRG
;
A
#
# COMPACT_ATOMS: atom_id res chain seq x y z
N MET A 1 -4.74 2.54 10.84
CA MET A 1 -3.74 2.73 9.77
C MET A 1 -4.41 2.96 8.43
N VAL A 2 -3.71 3.57 7.47
CA VAL A 2 -4.19 3.79 6.09
C VAL A 2 -3.18 3.22 5.10
N VAL A 3 -3.65 2.55 4.06
CA VAL A 3 -2.85 2.13 2.89
C VAL A 3 -3.38 2.87 1.68
N LEU A 4 -2.56 3.71 1.08
CA LEU A 4 -2.87 4.43 -0.15
C LEU A 4 -2.43 3.61 -1.35
N GLY A 5 -3.40 3.27 -2.20
CA GLY A 5 -3.21 2.43 -3.38
C GLY A 5 -3.33 0.93 -3.08
N ALA A 6 -4.14 0.25 -3.87
CA ALA A 6 -4.40 -1.19 -3.79
C ALA A 6 -3.89 -1.94 -5.04
N GLY A 7 -2.76 -1.52 -5.56
CA GLY A 7 -1.98 -2.29 -6.52
C GLY A 7 -1.21 -3.43 -5.82
N THR A 8 -0.30 -4.07 -6.53
CA THR A 8 0.51 -5.17 -5.99
C THR A 8 1.17 -4.80 -4.67
N LEU A 9 1.86 -3.64 -4.60
CA LEU A 9 2.54 -3.20 -3.37
C LEU A 9 1.55 -3.00 -2.22
N GLY A 10 0.43 -2.29 -2.46
CA GLY A 10 -0.53 -2.01 -1.40
C GLY A 10 -1.24 -3.25 -0.87
N LEU A 11 -1.58 -4.20 -1.73
CA LEU A 11 -2.20 -5.46 -1.30
C LEU A 11 -1.20 -6.36 -0.54
N CYS A 12 0.06 -6.43 -0.97
CA CYS A 12 1.10 -7.13 -0.21
C CYS A 12 1.37 -6.43 1.13
N THR A 13 1.39 -5.10 1.16
CA THR A 13 1.52 -4.31 2.40
C THR A 13 0.37 -4.60 3.36
N LEU A 14 -0.86 -4.66 2.86
CA LEU A 14 -2.02 -5.00 3.68
C LEU A 14 -1.91 -6.40 4.28
N ALA A 15 -1.50 -7.39 3.49
CA ALA A 15 -1.26 -8.75 3.98
C ALA A 15 -0.17 -8.76 5.07
N ALA A 16 0.96 -8.09 4.84
CA ALA A 16 2.04 -7.99 5.82
C ALA A 16 1.59 -7.31 7.12
N LEU A 17 0.80 -6.23 7.03
CA LEU A 17 0.23 -5.58 8.20
C LEU A 17 -0.62 -6.52 9.03
N ARG A 18 -1.44 -7.34 8.40
CA ARG A 18 -2.32 -8.30 9.08
C ARG A 18 -1.54 -9.43 9.73
N THR A 19 -0.47 -9.88 9.10
CA THR A 19 0.35 -10.97 9.64
C THR A 19 1.30 -10.49 10.74
N PHE A 20 2.00 -9.37 10.53
CA PHE A 20 3.10 -8.99 11.40
C PHE A 20 2.80 -7.85 12.37
N ALA A 21 1.84 -6.98 12.08
CA ALA A 21 1.57 -5.80 12.90
C ALA A 21 0.25 -5.89 13.68
N LEU A 22 -0.66 -6.77 13.29
CA LEU A 22 -1.99 -6.97 13.90
C LEU A 22 -2.72 -5.64 14.19
N PRO A 23 -2.82 -4.73 13.22
CA PRO A 23 -3.44 -3.43 13.45
C PRO A 23 -4.94 -3.57 13.70
N GLY A 24 -5.51 -2.68 14.49
CA GLY A 24 -6.96 -2.62 14.67
C GLY A 24 -7.67 -2.26 13.35
N THR A 25 -7.86 -0.98 13.08
CA THR A 25 -8.51 -0.51 11.85
C THR A 25 -7.49 -0.26 10.74
N VAL A 26 -7.70 -0.88 9.57
CA VAL A 26 -6.95 -0.61 8.35
C VAL A 26 -7.91 -0.12 7.27
N ILE A 27 -7.70 1.11 6.81
CA ILE A 27 -8.43 1.74 5.71
C ILE A 27 -7.57 1.64 4.45
N VAL A 28 -8.14 1.15 3.35
CA VAL A 28 -7.43 1.01 2.07
C VAL A 28 -8.08 1.88 1.02
N GLY A 29 -7.30 2.75 0.39
CA GLY A 29 -7.69 3.52 -0.79
C GLY A 29 -7.53 2.68 -2.05
N ALA A 30 -8.64 2.36 -2.74
CA ALA A 30 -8.65 1.49 -3.91
C ALA A 30 -9.57 2.02 -5.01
N LYS A 31 -9.00 2.27 -6.20
CA LYS A 31 -9.70 2.88 -7.33
C LYS A 31 -10.59 1.90 -8.09
N HIS A 32 -10.12 0.65 -8.30
CA HIS A 32 -10.76 -0.32 -9.16
C HIS A 32 -11.51 -1.38 -8.35
N ARG A 33 -12.57 -1.95 -8.94
CA ARG A 33 -13.45 -2.92 -8.27
C ARG A 33 -12.67 -4.13 -7.76
N GLU A 34 -11.85 -4.73 -8.61
CA GLU A 34 -11.06 -5.93 -8.31
C GLU A 34 -10.08 -5.67 -7.15
N GLN A 35 -9.45 -4.49 -7.16
CA GLN A 35 -8.57 -4.06 -6.07
C GLN A 35 -9.34 -3.96 -4.75
N ARG A 36 -10.58 -3.46 -4.78
CA ARG A 36 -11.43 -3.35 -3.59
C ARG A 36 -11.85 -4.71 -3.04
N GLU A 37 -12.19 -5.64 -3.93
CA GLU A 37 -12.55 -7.01 -3.56
C GLU A 37 -11.35 -7.74 -2.92
N LEU A 38 -10.17 -7.65 -3.53
CA LEU A 38 -8.93 -8.19 -2.98
C LEU A 38 -8.53 -7.54 -1.66
N ALA A 39 -8.66 -6.22 -1.52
CA ALA A 39 -8.37 -5.55 -0.26
C ALA A 39 -9.28 -6.04 0.87
N ARG A 40 -10.59 -6.23 0.61
CA ARG A 40 -11.51 -6.80 1.61
C ARG A 40 -11.10 -8.23 1.99
N SER A 41 -10.81 -9.07 1.01
CA SER A 41 -10.42 -10.47 1.25
C SER A 41 -9.08 -10.61 1.97
N LEU A 42 -8.19 -9.61 1.87
CA LEU A 42 -6.93 -9.53 2.61
C LEU A 42 -7.07 -8.84 3.97
N GLY A 43 -8.30 -8.54 4.40
CA GLY A 43 -8.57 -8.06 5.75
C GLY A 43 -8.59 -6.55 5.93
N ALA A 44 -8.78 -5.74 4.88
CA ALA A 44 -9.07 -4.33 5.04
C ALA A 44 -10.34 -4.12 5.87
N THR A 45 -10.28 -3.28 6.90
CA THR A 45 -11.46 -2.97 7.73
C THR A 45 -12.43 -2.07 6.96
N VAL A 46 -11.88 -1.13 6.21
CA VAL A 46 -12.62 -0.21 5.35
C VAL A 46 -11.91 -0.11 4.01
N VAL A 47 -12.68 -0.18 2.93
CA VAL A 47 -12.16 0.07 1.58
C VAL A 47 -12.94 1.22 0.99
N ALA A 48 -12.25 2.27 0.57
CA ALA A 48 -12.81 3.50 0.06
C ALA A 48 -12.22 3.87 -1.31
N ASP A 49 -12.96 4.61 -2.11
CA ASP A 49 -12.39 5.28 -3.27
C ASP A 49 -11.33 6.30 -2.81
N PRO A 50 -10.30 6.60 -3.63
CA PRO A 50 -9.26 7.56 -3.25
C PRO A 50 -9.81 8.89 -2.71
N ASP A 51 -10.85 9.43 -3.36
CA ASP A 51 -11.47 10.70 -2.97
C ASP A 51 -12.30 10.62 -1.67
N GLU A 52 -12.60 9.41 -1.21
CA GLU A 52 -13.36 9.16 0.01
C GLU A 52 -12.53 8.73 1.21
N VAL A 53 -11.24 8.47 1.01
CA VAL A 53 -10.35 8.02 2.10
C VAL A 53 -10.35 9.01 3.26
N ILE A 54 -10.34 10.32 2.98
CA ILE A 54 -10.36 11.34 4.04
C ILE A 54 -11.63 11.25 4.90
N ARG A 55 -12.78 10.98 4.30
CA ARG A 55 -14.04 10.77 5.04
C ARG A 55 -13.99 9.52 5.89
N ALA A 56 -13.42 8.44 5.35
CA ALA A 56 -13.25 7.18 6.08
C ALA A 56 -12.34 7.37 7.30
N VAL A 57 -11.21 8.06 7.15
CA VAL A 57 -10.30 8.39 8.25
C VAL A 57 -11.00 9.27 9.29
N ARG A 58 -11.70 10.32 8.87
CA ARG A 58 -12.48 11.17 9.79
C ARG A 58 -13.43 10.35 10.68
N ARG A 59 -14.19 9.46 10.06
CA ARG A 59 -15.14 8.60 10.81
C ARG A 59 -14.41 7.69 11.80
N ALA A 60 -13.36 7.01 11.32
CA ALA A 60 -12.64 6.03 12.12
C ALA A 60 -11.88 6.66 13.30
N THR A 61 -11.40 7.90 13.13
CA THR A 61 -10.60 8.60 14.15
C THR A 61 -11.39 9.66 14.92
N ARG A 62 -12.66 9.89 14.57
CA ARG A 62 -13.51 10.95 15.11
C ARG A 62 -12.89 12.35 14.98
N SER A 63 -12.06 12.55 13.96
CA SER A 63 -11.40 13.82 13.69
C SER A 63 -12.35 14.83 13.08
N MET A 64 -12.15 16.10 13.39
CA MET A 64 -12.81 17.21 12.71
C MET A 64 -11.96 17.65 11.51
N ALA A 65 -12.60 18.28 10.52
CA ALA A 65 -11.90 18.97 9.44
C ALA A 65 -11.85 20.46 9.75
N VAL A 66 -10.66 21.05 9.64
CA VAL A 66 -10.44 22.49 9.73
C VAL A 66 -9.75 22.93 8.43
N GLY A 67 -10.51 23.55 7.53
CA GLY A 67 -10.10 23.73 6.15
C GLY A 67 -9.88 22.37 5.48
N GLU A 68 -8.75 22.18 4.84
CA GLU A 68 -8.37 20.93 4.15
C GLU A 68 -7.68 19.91 5.08
N ARG A 69 -7.57 20.18 6.38
CA ARG A 69 -6.77 19.38 7.32
C ARG A 69 -7.64 18.72 8.37
N LEU A 70 -7.21 17.56 8.84
CA LEU A 70 -7.83 16.87 9.98
C LEU A 70 -7.16 17.30 11.29
N THR A 71 -7.98 17.51 12.34
CA THR A 71 -7.47 17.78 13.70
C THR A 71 -6.76 16.59 14.31
N GLY A 72 -7.10 15.35 13.89
CA GLY A 72 -6.47 14.09 14.22
C GLY A 72 -5.96 13.40 12.98
N GLY A 73 -6.34 12.13 12.77
CA GLY A 73 -5.96 11.33 11.61
C GLY A 73 -5.47 9.93 11.97
N ALA A 74 -4.90 9.25 11.00
CA ALA A 74 -4.35 7.92 11.16
C ALA A 74 -2.99 7.93 11.86
N ASP A 75 -2.71 6.95 12.70
CA ASP A 75 -1.39 6.81 13.35
C ASP A 75 -0.28 6.58 12.33
N VAL A 76 -0.56 5.77 11.32
CA VAL A 76 0.37 5.43 10.24
C VAL A 76 -0.36 5.47 8.90
N VAL A 77 0.27 6.10 7.92
CA VAL A 77 -0.15 6.08 6.51
C VAL A 77 0.96 5.45 5.69
N LEU A 78 0.64 4.38 4.96
CA LEU A 78 1.56 3.70 4.05
C LEU A 78 1.21 4.14 2.62
N ASP A 79 2.10 4.92 2.00
CA ASP A 79 1.95 5.35 0.61
C ASP A 79 2.57 4.31 -0.32
N CYS A 80 1.70 3.50 -0.94
CA CYS A 80 2.06 2.46 -1.90
C CYS A 80 1.92 2.93 -3.37
N VAL A 81 1.64 4.21 -3.59
CA VAL A 81 1.52 4.84 -4.92
C VAL A 81 2.81 5.56 -5.28
N GLY A 82 3.29 6.46 -4.43
CA GLY A 82 4.52 7.22 -4.66
C GLY A 82 4.35 8.35 -5.69
N SER A 83 3.25 9.07 -5.66
CA SER A 83 3.04 10.27 -6.47
C SER A 83 3.01 11.53 -5.59
N ALA A 84 3.09 12.72 -6.20
CA ALA A 84 2.91 13.97 -5.48
C ALA A 84 1.55 14.02 -4.77
N ASP A 85 0.47 13.61 -5.46
CA ASP A 85 -0.88 13.62 -4.93
C ASP A 85 -1.07 12.63 -3.77
N SER A 86 -0.49 11.42 -3.87
CA SER A 86 -0.59 10.45 -2.79
C SER A 86 0.19 10.89 -1.55
N LEU A 87 1.35 11.51 -1.73
CA LEU A 87 2.13 12.06 -0.62
C LEU A 87 1.43 13.25 0.04
N ALA A 88 0.85 14.16 -0.74
CA ALA A 88 0.02 15.25 -0.22
C ALA A 88 -1.18 14.72 0.57
N SER A 89 -1.85 13.69 0.02
CA SER A 89 -2.93 12.99 0.72
C SER A 89 -2.45 12.36 2.03
N ALA A 90 -1.29 11.70 2.02
CA ALA A 90 -0.71 11.09 3.23
C ALA A 90 -0.46 12.13 4.33
N LEU A 91 0.08 13.31 3.97
CA LEU A 91 0.31 14.42 4.89
C LEU A 91 -0.99 14.98 5.49
N THR A 92 -2.10 14.91 4.75
CA THR A 92 -3.43 15.31 5.23
C THR A 92 -4.05 14.28 6.16
N LEU A 93 -3.87 12.99 5.86
CA LEU A 93 -4.53 11.87 6.53
C LEU A 93 -3.86 11.45 7.84
N VAL A 94 -2.55 11.67 7.97
CA VAL A 94 -1.80 11.28 9.16
C VAL A 94 -2.08 12.25 10.32
N ARG A 95 -2.17 11.73 11.55
CA ARG A 95 -2.32 12.58 12.74
C ARG A 95 -1.03 13.34 13.07
N PRO A 96 -1.11 14.41 13.92
CA PRO A 96 0.10 14.99 14.50
C PRO A 96 0.94 13.92 15.20
N ARG A 97 2.26 14.00 15.04
CA ARG A 97 3.24 13.00 15.53
C ARG A 97 3.02 11.59 15.01
N GLY A 98 2.26 11.45 13.90
CA GLY A 98 2.08 10.19 13.21
C GLY A 98 3.24 9.89 12.26
N ARG A 99 3.10 8.80 11.53
CA ARG A 99 4.14 8.34 10.61
C ARG A 99 3.60 8.12 9.21
N ILE A 100 4.34 8.58 8.21
CA ILE A 100 4.14 8.23 6.81
C ILE A 100 5.27 7.30 6.39
N VAL A 101 4.92 6.18 5.77
CA VAL A 101 5.87 5.19 5.26
C VAL A 101 5.75 5.18 3.74
N LEU A 102 6.83 5.55 3.06
CA LEU A 102 6.92 5.48 1.59
C LEU A 102 7.29 4.07 1.17
N VAL A 103 6.31 3.33 0.69
CA VAL A 103 6.46 1.99 0.09
C VAL A 103 6.53 2.10 -1.43
N GLY A 104 5.75 3.03 -2.00
CA GLY A 104 5.86 3.42 -3.39
C GLY A 104 7.22 4.05 -3.69
N MET A 105 7.56 4.14 -4.97
CA MET A 105 8.87 4.63 -5.42
C MET A 105 8.71 6.00 -6.10
N PRO A 106 8.51 7.09 -5.33
CA PRO A 106 8.44 8.42 -5.92
C PRO A 106 9.79 8.81 -6.53
N GLY A 107 9.75 9.36 -7.73
CA GLY A 107 10.91 10.02 -8.31
C GLY A 107 11.03 11.46 -7.80
N ARG A 108 11.22 12.42 -8.71
CA ARG A 108 11.14 13.84 -8.36
C ARG A 108 9.69 14.26 -8.25
N VAL A 109 9.28 14.68 -7.06
CA VAL A 109 7.91 15.16 -6.79
C VAL A 109 7.98 16.52 -6.10
N SER A 110 7.00 17.38 -6.39
CA SER A 110 6.81 18.63 -5.67
C SER A 110 5.63 18.49 -4.73
N VAL A 111 5.84 18.78 -3.44
CA VAL A 111 4.82 18.68 -2.41
C VAL A 111 5.06 19.75 -1.33
N ASP A 112 3.99 20.30 -0.77
CA ASP A 112 4.05 21.19 0.38
C ASP A 112 4.39 20.38 1.65
N LEU A 113 5.59 20.60 2.19
CA LEU A 113 6.05 19.95 3.41
C LEU A 113 5.66 20.71 4.69
N THR A 114 4.89 21.79 4.61
CA THR A 114 4.42 22.53 5.79
C THR A 114 3.76 21.62 6.84
N PRO A 115 2.88 20.66 6.47
CA PRO A 115 2.30 19.73 7.45
C PRO A 115 3.35 18.85 8.15
N LEU A 116 4.44 18.51 7.48
CA LEU A 116 5.49 17.65 8.02
C LEU A 116 6.13 18.25 9.28
N TRP A 117 6.64 19.49 9.16
CA TRP A 117 7.32 20.16 10.28
C TRP A 117 6.32 20.73 11.30
N HIS A 118 5.20 21.30 10.83
CA HIS A 118 4.19 21.92 11.71
C HIS A 118 3.49 20.90 12.61
N ARG A 119 3.33 19.66 12.17
CA ARG A 119 2.63 18.59 12.91
C ARG A 119 3.58 17.50 13.43
N GLU A 120 4.89 17.73 13.37
CA GLU A 120 5.92 16.79 13.84
C GLU A 120 5.75 15.37 13.23
N ILE A 121 5.47 15.28 11.92
CA ILE A 121 5.21 14.02 11.23
C ILE A 121 6.54 13.35 10.88
N ALA A 122 6.67 12.04 11.15
CA ALA A 122 7.78 11.24 10.67
C ALA A 122 7.50 10.75 9.24
N LEU A 123 8.38 11.07 8.28
CA LEU A 123 8.37 10.55 6.94
C LEU A 123 9.55 9.61 6.76
N VAL A 124 9.28 8.32 6.46
CA VAL A 124 10.30 7.27 6.36
C VAL A 124 10.15 6.50 5.06
N GLY A 125 11.28 6.18 4.41
CA GLY A 125 11.32 5.23 3.31
C GLY A 125 11.41 3.79 3.79
N THR A 126 11.13 2.85 2.89
CA THR A 126 11.34 1.42 3.12
C THR A 126 12.48 0.92 2.26
N TYR A 127 13.33 0.06 2.83
CA TYR A 127 14.34 -0.65 2.07
C TYR A 127 13.75 -1.96 1.51
N ALA A 128 14.15 -2.30 0.29
CA ALA A 128 13.50 -3.39 -0.44
C ALA A 128 13.75 -4.77 0.15
N TYR A 129 14.94 -5.00 0.70
CA TYR A 129 15.33 -6.28 1.26
C TYR A 129 16.56 -6.15 2.16
N GLY A 130 16.61 -7.01 3.17
CA GLY A 130 17.70 -7.03 4.15
C GLY A 130 17.52 -8.20 5.11
N SER A 131 17.89 -7.98 6.35
CA SER A 131 17.57 -8.85 7.48
C SER A 131 16.74 -8.07 8.48
N GLU A 132 15.66 -8.65 8.93
CA GLU A 132 14.77 -8.02 9.90
C GLU A 132 15.36 -8.14 11.31
N PRO A 133 15.31 -7.07 12.13
CA PRO A 133 15.80 -7.14 13.50
C PRO A 133 14.96 -8.11 14.34
N ALA A 134 15.59 -8.72 15.35
CA ALA A 134 14.95 -9.67 16.26
C ALA A 134 13.70 -9.12 16.96
N THR A 135 13.64 -7.81 17.16
CA THR A 135 12.51 -7.11 17.80
C THR A 135 11.31 -6.90 16.88
N ALA A 136 11.50 -7.03 15.56
CA ALA A 136 10.44 -6.81 14.57
C ALA A 136 9.65 -8.09 14.27
N VAL A 137 10.26 -9.25 14.43
CA VAL A 137 9.64 -10.56 14.18
C VAL A 137 10.12 -11.54 15.23
N ALA A 138 9.25 -12.39 15.73
CA ALA A 138 9.55 -13.38 16.77
C ALA A 138 10.72 -14.34 16.43
N ALA A 139 11.17 -14.37 15.17
CA ALA A 139 12.28 -15.15 14.68
C ALA A 139 13.45 -14.24 14.25
N GLY A 140 14.08 -13.59 15.21
CA GLY A 140 15.14 -12.60 14.98
C GLY A 140 16.19 -12.99 13.94
N GLY A 141 16.64 -12.01 13.15
CA GLY A 141 17.69 -12.18 12.16
C GLY A 141 17.27 -12.86 10.85
N ARG A 142 15.97 -13.08 10.61
CA ARG A 142 15.50 -13.65 9.34
C ARG A 142 15.64 -12.67 8.18
N ARG A 143 16.03 -13.19 7.02
CA ARG A 143 16.07 -12.39 5.78
C ARG A 143 14.66 -11.96 5.40
N THR A 144 14.48 -10.69 5.03
CA THR A 144 13.20 -10.12 4.55
C THR A 144 12.59 -10.97 3.43
N PHE A 145 13.43 -11.48 2.51
CA PHE A 145 12.96 -12.33 1.41
C PHE A 145 12.36 -13.66 1.89
N SER A 146 12.94 -14.28 2.92
CA SER A 146 12.41 -15.52 3.50
C SER A 146 11.02 -15.27 4.13
N LEU A 147 10.88 -14.17 4.87
CA LEU A 147 9.58 -13.78 5.45
C LEU A 147 8.54 -13.46 4.37
N ALA A 148 8.97 -12.84 3.27
CA ALA A 148 8.09 -12.56 2.15
C ALA A 148 7.58 -13.85 1.48
N MET A 149 8.41 -14.87 1.35
CA MET A 149 7.99 -16.18 0.80
C MET A 149 6.97 -16.88 1.70
N ASP A 150 7.17 -16.84 3.02
CA ASP A 150 6.18 -17.38 3.97
C ASP A 150 4.85 -16.62 3.83
N LEU A 151 4.90 -15.28 3.79
CA LEU A 151 3.71 -14.44 3.62
C LEU A 151 2.97 -14.74 2.32
N VAL A 152 3.70 -14.96 1.21
CA VAL A 152 3.09 -15.32 -0.08
C VAL A 152 2.25 -16.59 0.04
N THR A 153 2.74 -17.57 0.78
CA THR A 153 2.05 -18.84 1.01
C THR A 153 0.89 -18.69 1.97
N GLU A 154 1.11 -18.06 3.12
CA GLU A 154 0.12 -17.92 4.20
C GLU A 154 -1.08 -17.06 3.79
N ALA A 155 -0.83 -15.97 3.06
CA ALA A 155 -1.87 -15.04 2.60
C ALA A 155 -2.41 -15.36 1.21
N ASP A 156 -1.96 -16.47 0.58
CA ASP A 156 -2.33 -16.87 -0.79
C ASP A 156 -2.18 -15.70 -1.79
N LEU A 157 -1.02 -15.03 -1.77
CA LEU A 157 -0.78 -13.87 -2.64
C LEU A 157 -0.62 -14.26 -4.11
N GLY A 158 -0.52 -15.54 -4.44
CA GLY A 158 -0.56 -16.04 -5.81
C GLY A 158 -1.81 -15.58 -6.59
N ARG A 159 -2.93 -15.39 -5.90
CA ARG A 159 -4.19 -14.88 -6.47
C ARG A 159 -4.11 -13.43 -7.00
N LEU A 160 -3.08 -12.67 -6.63
CA LEU A 160 -2.84 -11.34 -7.20
C LEU A 160 -2.36 -11.39 -8.65
N VAL A 161 -1.85 -12.54 -9.11
CA VAL A 161 -1.43 -12.74 -10.50
C VAL A 161 -2.66 -12.84 -11.39
N SER A 162 -2.99 -11.75 -12.05
CA SER A 162 -4.19 -11.60 -12.87
C SER A 162 -3.99 -12.04 -14.32
N ALA A 163 -2.76 -12.00 -14.82
CA ALA A 163 -2.43 -12.39 -16.18
C ALA A 163 -1.01 -12.97 -16.28
N ARG A 164 -0.86 -13.97 -17.14
CA ARG A 164 0.42 -14.62 -17.44
C ARG A 164 0.66 -14.58 -18.93
N TYR A 165 1.89 -14.28 -19.32
CA TYR A 165 2.32 -14.19 -20.71
C TYR A 165 3.60 -15.01 -20.91
N PRO A 166 3.74 -15.69 -22.06
CA PRO A 166 5.04 -16.19 -22.47
C PRO A 166 5.97 -15.00 -22.77
N LEU A 167 7.28 -15.20 -22.69
CA LEU A 167 8.25 -14.14 -22.85
C LEU A 167 8.20 -13.48 -24.24
N GLU A 168 7.89 -14.26 -25.28
CA GLU A 168 7.77 -13.80 -26.67
C GLU A 168 6.69 -12.72 -26.83
N ARG A 169 5.69 -12.71 -25.94
CA ARG A 169 4.61 -11.71 -25.92
C ARG A 169 4.88 -10.57 -24.93
N PHE A 170 6.15 -10.21 -24.73
CA PHE A 170 6.53 -9.18 -23.75
C PHE A 170 5.86 -7.82 -23.99
N ALA A 171 5.70 -7.41 -25.26
CA ALA A 171 5.06 -6.15 -25.60
C ALA A 171 3.59 -6.11 -25.14
N ASP A 172 2.84 -7.19 -25.35
CA ASP A 172 1.45 -7.31 -24.88
C ASP A 172 1.37 -7.29 -23.35
N ALA A 173 2.30 -7.99 -22.68
CA ALA A 173 2.38 -8.03 -21.22
C ALA A 173 2.62 -6.63 -20.64
N ILE A 174 3.55 -5.87 -21.22
CA ILE A 174 3.85 -4.49 -20.81
C ILE A 174 2.64 -3.58 -21.05
N ALA A 175 2.00 -3.67 -22.22
CA ALA A 175 0.80 -2.90 -22.53
C ALA A 175 -0.37 -3.25 -21.60
N HIS A 176 -0.50 -4.53 -21.19
CA HIS A 176 -1.47 -4.95 -20.18
C HIS A 176 -1.13 -4.37 -18.82
N ALA A 177 0.11 -4.49 -18.37
CA ALA A 177 0.56 -3.98 -17.08
C ALA A 177 0.38 -2.46 -16.96
N ALA A 178 0.68 -1.70 -18.00
CA ALA A 178 0.48 -0.25 -18.05
C ALA A 178 -1.01 0.16 -17.87
N ASN A 179 -1.93 -0.71 -18.23
CA ASN A 179 -3.37 -0.51 -18.12
C ASN A 179 -4.04 -1.45 -17.09
N ALA A 180 -3.27 -2.05 -16.20
CA ALA A 180 -3.71 -3.14 -15.33
C ALA A 180 -5.02 -2.82 -14.59
N GLY A 181 -5.09 -1.69 -13.92
CA GLY A 181 -6.28 -1.32 -13.15
C GLY A 181 -7.55 -1.16 -14.00
N ARG A 182 -7.44 -0.61 -15.20
CA ARG A 182 -8.59 -0.49 -16.14
C ARG A 182 -9.02 -1.84 -16.71
N ARG A 183 -8.11 -2.81 -16.74
CA ARG A 183 -8.35 -4.16 -17.26
C ARG A 183 -8.67 -5.18 -16.16
N GLY A 184 -8.94 -4.72 -14.93
CA GLY A 184 -9.22 -5.60 -13.79
C GLY A 184 -8.02 -6.44 -13.36
N ALA A 185 -6.79 -6.03 -13.69
CA ALA A 185 -5.59 -6.74 -13.34
C ALA A 185 -4.85 -6.04 -12.19
N VAL A 186 -4.17 -6.82 -11.36
CA VAL A 186 -3.29 -6.33 -10.28
C VAL A 186 -1.83 -6.62 -10.60
N LYS A 187 -1.51 -7.87 -10.94
CA LYS A 187 -0.16 -8.30 -11.28
C LYS A 187 -0.15 -9.04 -12.61
N VAL A 188 0.70 -8.58 -13.52
CA VAL A 188 1.02 -9.26 -14.78
C VAL A 188 2.41 -9.87 -14.66
N VAL A 189 2.58 -11.11 -15.06
CA VAL A 189 3.85 -11.84 -14.97
C VAL A 189 4.18 -12.55 -16.27
N PHE A 190 5.47 -12.81 -16.49
CA PHE A 190 5.93 -13.79 -17.48
C PHE A 190 5.97 -15.17 -16.85
N ASP A 191 5.43 -16.15 -17.54
CA ASP A 191 5.54 -17.57 -17.17
C ASP A 191 6.34 -18.27 -18.26
N LEU A 192 7.58 -18.59 -17.94
CA LEU A 192 8.53 -19.19 -18.88
C LEU A 192 8.19 -20.65 -19.27
N ARG A 193 7.17 -21.23 -18.65
CA ARG A 193 6.64 -22.56 -19.01
C ARG A 193 5.62 -22.46 -20.15
N LEU A 194 5.06 -21.27 -20.38
CA LEU A 194 4.18 -21.03 -21.52
C LEU A 194 5.04 -20.86 -22.77
N ARG A 195 4.61 -21.48 -23.87
CA ARG A 195 5.17 -21.27 -25.21
C ARG A 195 4.24 -20.35 -25.99
N GLY A 196 4.84 -19.44 -26.78
CA GLY A 196 4.11 -18.51 -27.66
C GLY A 196 3.45 -19.19 -28.84
#